data_0e56f7e980221987cefaf6ed88af432e
#
_entry.id   0e56f7e980221987cefaf6ed88af432e
#
_cell.length_a   1.000
_cell.length_b   1.000
_cell.length_c   1.000
_cell.angle_alpha   90.00
_cell.angle_beta   90.00
_cell.angle_gamma   90.00
#
_symmetry.space_group_name_H-M   'P 1'
#
loop_
_entity.id
_entity.type
_entity.pdbx_description
1 polymer ?
#
loop_
_entity_poly.entity_id
_entity_poly.type
_entity_poly.pdbx_seq_one_letter_code
_entity_poly.pdbx_strand_id
1 'polypeptide(L)'
;APWGNTITVDGTAGHEIVLAFAGDDLAENDLFYVRAYTSGNYAGNGDDLSVRIGKGNRATYNVSGEEAFTDRGRGEVDLFAALETLKTALENGDKDLINRQVNRLTAAQDHIRQQIASVGARMSGLNISRENLQVLDEKMSGLISDREDVDLEAIIVEFQMRETALRASYVMAVEIGKKSILDFLT
;
A
#
# COMPACT_ATOMS: atom_id res chain seq x y z
N ALA A 1 -13.49 38.97 -40.00
CA ALA A 1 -14.51 38.12 -39.39
C ALA A 1 -13.99 37.69 -38.04
N PRO A 2 -14.74 37.82 -36.95
CA PRO A 2 -14.30 37.34 -35.69
C PRO A 2 -14.19 35.82 -35.81
N TRP A 3 -12.98 35.31 -35.59
CA TRP A 3 -12.76 33.89 -35.44
C TRP A 3 -13.52 33.50 -34.15
N GLY A 4 -14.42 32.55 -34.27
CA GLY A 4 -15.13 32.07 -33.08
C GLY A 4 -14.14 31.52 -32.09
N ASN A 5 -14.40 31.70 -30.80
CA ASN A 5 -13.52 31.24 -29.70
C ASN A 5 -13.47 29.70 -29.57
N THR A 6 -13.77 29.00 -30.65
CA THR A 6 -13.81 27.54 -30.68
C THR A 6 -13.01 27.00 -31.86
N ILE A 7 -12.11 26.10 -31.61
CA ILE A 7 -11.43 25.28 -32.61
C ILE A 7 -12.00 23.87 -32.51
N THR A 8 -12.55 23.39 -33.59
CA THR A 8 -13.00 21.99 -33.71
C THR A 8 -11.93 21.21 -34.44
N VAL A 9 -11.43 20.15 -33.79
CA VAL A 9 -10.53 19.19 -34.41
C VAL A 9 -11.33 17.93 -34.73
N ASP A 10 -11.56 17.69 -36.02
CA ASP A 10 -12.21 16.45 -36.47
C ASP A 10 -11.29 15.26 -36.24
N GLY A 11 -11.67 14.41 -35.28
CA GLY A 11 -11.05 13.10 -35.06
C GLY A 11 -11.67 12.05 -36.00
N THR A 12 -10.85 11.14 -36.51
CA THR A 12 -11.33 9.95 -37.23
C THR A 12 -12.24 9.14 -36.27
N ALA A 13 -13.45 8.75 -36.75
CA ALA A 13 -14.41 7.92 -36.04
C ALA A 13 -15.32 8.62 -35.00
N GLY A 14 -15.81 9.82 -35.27
CA GLY A 14 -16.94 10.41 -34.53
C GLY A 14 -16.59 10.99 -33.15
N HIS A 15 -15.32 11.23 -32.90
CA HIS A 15 -14.85 11.94 -31.73
C HIS A 15 -14.43 13.36 -32.13
N GLU A 16 -15.27 14.31 -31.81
CA GLU A 16 -15.03 15.74 -32.01
C GLU A 16 -14.43 16.31 -30.72
N ILE A 17 -13.27 16.98 -30.82
CA ILE A 17 -12.70 17.74 -29.73
C ILE A 17 -12.99 19.20 -29.99
N VAL A 18 -13.81 19.79 -29.13
CA VAL A 18 -14.11 21.22 -29.16
C VAL A 18 -13.28 21.91 -28.10
N LEU A 19 -12.35 22.77 -28.53
CA LEU A 19 -11.59 23.63 -27.65
C LEU A 19 -12.29 25.00 -27.61
N ALA A 20 -12.81 25.38 -26.46
CA ALA A 20 -13.41 26.68 -26.24
C ALA A 20 -12.40 27.55 -25.45
N PHE A 21 -12.10 28.73 -25.98
CA PHE A 21 -11.24 29.71 -25.34
C PHE A 21 -12.09 30.85 -24.79
N ALA A 22 -11.78 31.26 -23.54
CA ALA A 22 -12.48 32.37 -22.92
C ALA A 22 -11.72 33.68 -23.24
N GLY A 23 -12.33 34.58 -23.99
CA GLY A 23 -11.80 35.91 -24.27
C GLY A 23 -10.92 36.01 -25.52
N ASP A 24 -10.26 37.17 -25.67
CA ASP A 24 -9.39 37.51 -26.81
C ASP A 24 -7.94 36.98 -26.62
N ASP A 25 -7.78 35.83 -25.98
CA ASP A 25 -6.48 35.32 -25.54
C ASP A 25 -5.66 34.64 -26.65
N LEU A 26 -6.16 34.59 -27.91
CA LEU A 26 -5.43 34.01 -29.03
C LEU A 26 -4.74 35.11 -29.86
N ALA A 27 -3.43 35.10 -29.92
CA ALA A 27 -2.66 35.96 -30.80
C ALA A 27 -2.32 35.26 -32.12
N GLU A 28 -2.07 36.08 -33.17
CA GLU A 28 -1.59 35.58 -34.46
C GLU A 28 -0.23 34.86 -34.27
N ASN A 29 -0.13 33.60 -34.67
CA ASN A 29 0.99 32.67 -34.51
C ASN A 29 1.07 31.92 -33.16
N ASP A 30 0.04 31.92 -32.34
CA ASP A 30 -0.02 31.04 -31.20
C ASP A 30 -0.08 29.57 -31.67
N LEU A 31 0.80 28.75 -31.12
CA LEU A 31 0.89 27.33 -31.45
C LEU A 31 0.33 26.51 -30.30
N PHE A 32 -0.70 25.72 -30.58
CA PHE A 32 -1.29 24.80 -29.60
C PHE A 32 -0.97 23.38 -30.00
N TYR A 33 -0.51 22.61 -29.02
CA TYR A 33 -0.38 21.17 -29.17
C TYR A 33 -1.53 20.50 -28.42
N VAL A 34 -2.54 20.02 -29.15
CA VAL A 34 -3.60 19.18 -28.58
C VAL A 34 -3.15 17.74 -28.68
N ARG A 35 -2.93 17.12 -27.55
CA ARG A 35 -2.75 15.67 -27.46
C ARG A 35 -4.06 15.06 -27.02
N ALA A 36 -4.80 14.44 -27.93
CA ALA A 36 -5.93 13.60 -27.59
C ALA A 36 -5.38 12.23 -27.18
N TYR A 37 -5.57 11.88 -25.95
CA TYR A 37 -5.27 10.52 -25.47
C TYR A 37 -6.58 9.74 -25.50
N THR A 38 -6.71 8.84 -26.44
CA THR A 38 -7.64 7.74 -26.25
C THR A 38 -6.96 6.85 -25.20
N SER A 39 -7.55 6.74 -24.02
CA SER A 39 -7.15 5.71 -23.07
C SER A 39 -7.37 4.38 -23.78
N GLY A 40 -6.33 3.89 -24.43
CA GLY A 40 -6.39 2.74 -25.32
C GLY A 40 -7.14 1.58 -24.69
N ASN A 41 -7.15 0.45 -25.23
CA ASN A 41 -7.91 -0.75 -24.87
C ASN A 41 -7.81 -1.23 -23.40
N TYR A 42 -7.35 -0.39 -22.45
CA TYR A 42 -7.32 -0.71 -21.04
C TYR A 42 -8.68 -0.46 -20.38
N ALA A 43 -9.38 -1.55 -20.04
CA ALA A 43 -10.69 -1.53 -19.39
C ALA A 43 -10.61 -1.74 -17.87
N GLY A 44 -9.41 -1.76 -17.29
CA GLY A 44 -9.19 -1.87 -15.84
C GLY A 44 -9.38 -0.52 -15.14
N ASN A 45 -9.53 -0.58 -13.80
CA ASN A 45 -9.53 0.62 -12.98
C ASN A 45 -8.11 1.09 -12.66
N GLY A 46 -7.96 2.35 -12.23
CA GLY A 46 -6.71 2.93 -11.79
C GLY A 46 -6.53 2.92 -10.27
N ASP A 47 -7.27 2.08 -9.53
CA ASP A 47 -7.31 2.13 -8.08
C ASP A 47 -6.04 1.59 -7.43
N ASP A 48 -5.58 2.29 -6.41
CA ASP A 48 -4.49 1.88 -5.55
C ASP A 48 -4.97 0.89 -4.49
N LEU A 49 -4.38 -0.30 -4.47
CA LEU A 49 -4.58 -1.27 -3.41
C LEU A 49 -3.59 -1.01 -2.29
N SER A 50 -4.10 -0.77 -1.09
CA SER A 50 -3.26 -0.44 0.05
C SER A 50 -3.54 -1.33 1.26
N VAL A 51 -2.49 -1.68 2.00
CA VAL A 51 -2.53 -2.45 3.24
C VAL A 51 -2.09 -1.57 4.41
N ARG A 52 -2.67 -1.81 5.58
CA ARG A 52 -2.22 -1.14 6.80
C ARG A 52 -0.95 -1.80 7.32
N ILE A 53 0.12 -1.03 7.48
CA ILE A 53 1.43 -1.49 7.98
C ILE A 53 1.76 -0.97 9.39
N GLY A 54 0.83 -0.21 10.01
CA GLY A 54 1.00 0.34 11.35
C GLY A 54 -0.14 1.28 11.73
N LYS A 55 -0.06 1.86 12.91
CA LYS A 55 -1.05 2.83 13.40
C LYS A 55 -1.00 4.11 12.55
N GLY A 56 -2.01 4.31 11.71
CA GLY A 56 -2.10 5.46 10.82
C GLY A 56 -1.30 5.35 9.51
N ASN A 57 -0.50 4.31 9.33
CA ASN A 57 0.31 4.11 8.13
C ASN A 57 -0.29 3.05 7.21
N ARG A 58 -0.38 3.39 5.92
CA ARG A 58 -0.79 2.48 4.84
C ARG A 58 0.30 2.44 3.78
N ALA A 59 0.48 1.30 3.14
CA ALA A 59 1.36 1.14 2.00
C ALA A 59 0.57 0.65 0.80
N THR A 60 0.73 1.32 -0.34
CA THR A 60 0.22 0.86 -1.63
C THR A 60 1.19 -0.19 -2.16
N TYR A 61 0.64 -1.34 -2.58
CA TYR A 61 1.44 -2.48 -3.01
C TYR A 61 1.27 -2.86 -4.48
N ASN A 62 0.28 -2.29 -5.16
CA ASN A 62 0.06 -2.52 -6.59
C ASN A 62 0.60 -1.38 -7.47
N VAL A 63 0.71 -1.67 -8.76
CA VAL A 63 0.75 -0.70 -9.85
C VAL A 63 -0.45 -1.01 -10.73
N SER A 64 -1.25 -0.01 -11.07
CA SER A 64 -2.39 -0.21 -11.97
C SER A 64 -1.89 -0.44 -13.40
N GLY A 65 -2.66 -1.20 -14.19
CA GLY A 65 -2.32 -1.37 -15.61
C GLY A 65 -2.41 -0.04 -16.37
N GLU A 66 -3.27 0.86 -15.92
CA GLU A 66 -3.34 2.22 -16.45
C GLU A 66 -2.01 2.97 -16.25
N GLU A 67 -1.41 2.88 -15.06
CA GLU A 67 -0.12 3.51 -14.75
C GLU A 67 1.04 2.87 -15.53
N ALA A 68 0.98 1.55 -15.75
CA ALA A 68 2.06 0.83 -16.39
C ALA A 68 2.06 0.94 -17.93
N PHE A 69 0.88 1.06 -18.56
CA PHE A 69 0.73 0.85 -20.00
C PHE A 69 0.08 2.01 -20.74
N THR A 70 -0.53 2.98 -20.04
CA THR A 70 -1.21 4.12 -20.68
C THR A 70 -0.59 5.45 -20.29
N ASP A 71 -0.78 6.46 -21.14
CA ASP A 71 -0.43 7.85 -20.82
C ASP A 71 -1.56 8.50 -20.02
N ARG A 72 -1.33 8.72 -18.73
CA ARG A 72 -2.26 9.45 -17.85
C ARG A 72 -2.27 10.97 -18.09
N GLY A 73 -1.85 11.44 -19.25
CA GLY A 73 -1.72 12.87 -19.53
C GLY A 73 -0.46 13.50 -18.93
N ARG A 74 0.49 12.66 -18.48
CA ARG A 74 1.77 13.11 -17.92
C ARG A 74 2.92 13.16 -18.94
N GLY A 75 2.61 12.91 -20.22
CA GLY A 75 3.60 12.83 -21.30
C GLY A 75 4.34 11.48 -21.35
N GLU A 76 3.79 10.47 -20.73
CA GLU A 76 4.24 9.09 -20.80
C GLU A 76 3.79 8.43 -22.12
N VAL A 77 4.24 7.23 -22.40
CA VAL A 77 3.91 6.56 -23.67
C VAL A 77 2.76 5.61 -23.46
N ASP A 78 1.64 5.85 -24.16
CA ASP A 78 0.60 4.86 -24.31
C ASP A 78 1.10 3.73 -25.22
N LEU A 79 1.35 2.57 -24.62
CA LEU A 79 1.88 1.39 -25.29
C LEU A 79 0.90 0.85 -26.31
N PHE A 80 -0.40 0.84 -26.00
CA PHE A 80 -1.42 0.30 -26.90
C PHE A 80 -1.60 1.19 -28.13
N ALA A 81 -1.66 2.50 -27.92
CA ALA A 81 -1.73 3.47 -29.02
C ALA A 81 -0.48 3.43 -29.90
N ALA A 82 0.72 3.24 -29.30
CA ALA A 82 1.95 3.10 -30.05
C ALA A 82 1.96 1.83 -30.91
N LEU A 83 1.47 0.70 -30.39
CA LEU A 83 1.39 -0.55 -31.15
C LEU A 83 0.35 -0.47 -32.28
N GLU A 84 -0.80 0.12 -32.06
CA GLU A 84 -1.83 0.31 -33.09
C GLU A 84 -1.33 1.22 -34.21
N THR A 85 -0.68 2.32 -33.83
CA THR A 85 -0.05 3.22 -34.83
C THR A 85 1.05 2.52 -35.59
N LEU A 86 1.88 1.69 -34.92
CA LEU A 86 2.92 0.91 -35.58
C LEU A 86 2.33 -0.07 -36.58
N LYS A 87 1.24 -0.76 -36.22
CA LYS A 87 0.54 -1.67 -37.13
C LYS A 87 0.10 -0.93 -38.40
N THR A 88 -0.57 0.22 -38.24
CA THR A 88 -1.03 1.04 -39.37
C THR A 88 0.15 1.54 -40.22
N ALA A 89 1.26 1.94 -39.59
CA ALA A 89 2.45 2.38 -40.29
C ALA A 89 3.08 1.25 -41.12
N LEU A 90 3.09 0.02 -40.61
CA LEU A 90 3.59 -1.15 -41.33
C LEU A 90 2.70 -1.49 -42.54
N GLU A 91 1.37 -1.44 -42.36
CA GLU A 91 0.39 -1.68 -43.43
C GLU A 91 0.54 -0.68 -44.58
N ASN A 92 0.85 0.60 -44.24
CA ASN A 92 1.05 1.67 -45.22
C ASN A 92 2.50 1.79 -45.76
N GLY A 93 3.46 1.05 -45.21
CA GLY A 93 4.87 1.14 -45.57
C GLY A 93 5.55 2.47 -45.22
N ASP A 94 4.98 3.21 -44.24
CA ASP A 94 5.50 4.51 -43.78
C ASP A 94 6.71 4.32 -42.85
N LYS A 95 7.91 4.40 -43.45
CA LYS A 95 9.18 4.18 -42.74
C LYS A 95 9.43 5.22 -41.65
N ASP A 96 9.05 6.46 -41.86
CA ASP A 96 9.28 7.52 -40.87
C ASP A 96 8.36 7.34 -39.64
N LEU A 97 7.11 6.95 -39.88
CA LEU A 97 6.19 6.64 -38.79
C LEU A 97 6.64 5.38 -38.04
N ILE A 98 7.11 4.34 -38.75
CA ILE A 98 7.65 3.13 -38.12
C ILE A 98 8.82 3.50 -37.18
N ASN A 99 9.80 4.28 -37.65
CA ASN A 99 10.92 4.70 -36.83
C ASN A 99 10.50 5.50 -35.61
N ARG A 100 9.52 6.39 -35.74
CA ARG A 100 8.94 7.12 -34.58
C ARG A 100 8.28 6.17 -33.57
N GLN A 101 7.55 5.16 -34.03
CA GLN A 101 6.90 4.21 -33.13
C GLN A 101 7.92 3.29 -32.45
N VAL A 102 8.99 2.88 -33.11
CA VAL A 102 10.09 2.12 -32.49
C VAL A 102 10.69 2.91 -31.32
N ASN A 103 10.94 4.21 -31.50
CA ASN A 103 11.44 5.07 -30.43
C ASN A 103 10.42 5.17 -29.27
N ARG A 104 9.10 5.27 -29.57
CA ARG A 104 8.06 5.26 -28.56
C ARG A 104 7.99 3.95 -27.79
N LEU A 105 8.14 2.81 -28.47
CA LEU A 105 8.17 1.50 -27.81
C LEU A 105 9.40 1.36 -26.90
N THR A 106 10.54 1.92 -27.31
CA THR A 106 11.74 1.97 -26.44
C THR A 106 11.46 2.79 -25.17
N ALA A 107 10.83 3.96 -25.31
CA ALA A 107 10.46 4.77 -24.17
C ALA A 107 9.40 4.07 -23.27
N ALA A 108 8.43 3.36 -23.84
CA ALA A 108 7.47 2.54 -23.10
C ALA A 108 8.18 1.41 -22.34
N GLN A 109 9.18 0.77 -22.94
CA GLN A 109 9.98 -0.25 -22.27
C GLN A 109 10.72 0.32 -21.06
N ASP A 110 11.30 1.51 -21.18
CA ASP A 110 11.99 2.16 -20.07
C ASP A 110 11.01 2.58 -18.96
N HIS A 111 9.82 3.05 -19.33
CA HIS A 111 8.75 3.31 -18.38
C HIS A 111 8.35 2.04 -17.59
N ILE A 112 8.14 0.91 -18.28
CA ILE A 112 7.84 -0.37 -17.63
C ILE A 112 8.96 -0.79 -16.68
N ARG A 113 10.23 -0.61 -17.05
CA ARG A 113 11.38 -0.88 -16.17
C ARG A 113 11.34 -0.03 -14.90
N GLN A 114 10.97 1.24 -15.03
CA GLN A 114 10.80 2.13 -13.87
C GLN A 114 9.67 1.65 -12.95
N GLN A 115 8.55 1.19 -13.53
CA GLN A 115 7.45 0.62 -12.73
C GLN A 115 7.88 -0.66 -12.00
N ILE A 116 8.65 -1.54 -12.66
CA ILE A 116 9.22 -2.74 -12.04
C ILE A 116 10.14 -2.35 -10.85
N ALA A 117 11.00 -1.36 -11.04
CA ALA A 117 11.86 -0.86 -9.96
C ALA A 117 11.05 -0.27 -8.80
N SER A 118 9.97 0.46 -9.09
CA SER A 118 9.04 0.99 -8.09
C SER A 118 8.37 -0.14 -7.28
N VAL A 119 7.90 -1.19 -7.96
CA VAL A 119 7.33 -2.39 -7.30
C VAL A 119 8.38 -3.05 -6.42
N GLY A 120 9.62 -3.19 -6.90
CA GLY A 120 10.73 -3.73 -6.11
C GLY A 120 11.00 -2.93 -4.82
N ALA A 121 10.99 -1.61 -4.92
CA ALA A 121 11.15 -0.72 -3.76
C ALA A 121 9.97 -0.86 -2.77
N ARG A 122 8.73 -0.94 -3.26
CA ARG A 122 7.54 -1.19 -2.43
C ARG A 122 7.62 -2.55 -1.71
N MET A 123 8.03 -3.60 -2.42
CA MET A 123 8.24 -4.94 -1.83
C MET A 123 9.30 -4.91 -0.72
N SER A 124 10.42 -4.22 -0.94
CA SER A 124 11.46 -4.05 0.08
C SER A 124 10.91 -3.33 1.32
N GLY A 125 10.17 -2.23 1.13
CA GLY A 125 9.52 -1.50 2.22
C GLY A 125 8.52 -2.36 3.00
N LEU A 126 7.73 -3.20 2.33
CA LEU A 126 6.80 -4.13 2.98
C LEU A 126 7.53 -5.22 3.76
N ASN A 127 8.65 -5.74 3.26
CA ASN A 127 9.46 -6.72 3.96
C ASN A 127 10.05 -6.12 5.25
N ILE A 128 10.61 -4.91 5.19
CA ILE A 128 11.10 -4.19 6.37
C ILE A 128 9.96 -3.97 7.38
N SER A 129 8.79 -3.59 6.91
CA SER A 129 7.62 -3.39 7.78
C SER A 129 7.18 -4.69 8.45
N ARG A 130 7.22 -5.82 7.72
CA ARG A 130 6.92 -7.14 8.26
C ARG A 130 7.90 -7.55 9.34
N GLU A 131 9.21 -7.36 9.10
CA GLU A 131 10.26 -7.65 10.08
C GLU A 131 10.11 -6.80 11.35
N ASN A 132 9.80 -5.50 11.19
CA ASN A 132 9.54 -4.62 12.34
C ASN A 132 8.32 -5.07 13.15
N LEU A 133 7.25 -5.50 12.49
CA LEU A 133 6.05 -6.02 13.17
C LEU A 133 6.34 -7.34 13.87
N GLN A 134 7.16 -8.21 13.30
CA GLN A 134 7.59 -9.46 13.93
C GLN A 134 8.42 -9.19 15.20
N VAL A 135 9.39 -8.27 15.13
CA VAL A 135 10.18 -7.86 16.31
C VAL A 135 9.28 -7.23 17.39
N LEU A 136 8.26 -6.47 16.98
CA LEU A 136 7.31 -5.91 17.93
C LEU A 136 6.47 -7.00 18.60
N ASP A 137 6.00 -7.99 17.83
CA ASP A 137 5.23 -9.14 18.33
C ASP A 137 6.05 -9.96 19.33
N GLU A 138 7.32 -10.26 19.01
CA GLU A 138 8.25 -10.94 19.91
C GLU A 138 8.45 -10.16 21.22
N LYS A 139 8.64 -8.83 21.14
CA LYS A 139 8.78 -7.97 22.33
C LYS A 139 7.49 -7.93 23.15
N MET A 140 6.34 -7.85 22.50
CA MET A 140 5.05 -7.85 23.20
C MET A 140 4.80 -9.20 23.89
N SER A 141 5.12 -10.30 23.21
CA SER A 141 5.03 -11.65 23.78
C SER A 141 5.97 -11.82 24.99
N GLY A 142 7.21 -11.31 24.90
CA GLY A 142 8.14 -11.27 26.03
C GLY A 142 7.60 -10.45 27.21
N LEU A 143 7.06 -9.25 26.95
CA LEU A 143 6.46 -8.41 28.01
C LEU A 143 5.23 -9.04 28.66
N ILE A 144 4.44 -9.80 27.91
CA ILE A 144 3.30 -10.56 28.43
C ILE A 144 3.83 -11.70 29.30
N SER A 145 4.79 -12.48 28.80
CA SER A 145 5.43 -13.56 29.56
C SER A 145 6.03 -13.04 30.87
N ASP A 146 6.81 -11.96 30.83
CA ASP A 146 7.41 -11.33 32.02
C ASP A 146 6.36 -10.85 33.04
N ARG A 147 5.13 -10.57 32.61
CA ARG A 147 4.05 -10.14 33.51
C ARG A 147 3.16 -11.29 33.99
N GLU A 148 2.92 -12.28 33.12
CA GLU A 148 2.08 -13.44 33.45
C GLU A 148 2.85 -14.54 34.16
N ASP A 149 4.13 -14.72 33.81
CA ASP A 149 5.04 -15.65 34.50
C ASP A 149 5.53 -15.11 35.86
N VAL A 150 4.88 -14.04 36.36
CA VAL A 150 5.15 -13.53 37.70
C VAL A 150 5.06 -14.67 38.68
N ASP A 151 6.22 -15.27 38.90
CA ASP A 151 6.58 -15.86 40.16
C ASP A 151 5.69 -17.05 40.58
N LEU A 152 5.53 -18.04 39.71
CA LEU A 152 5.11 -19.36 40.17
C LEU A 152 5.95 -19.81 41.35
N GLU A 153 7.26 -19.49 41.37
CA GLU A 153 8.14 -19.75 42.51
C GLU A 153 7.74 -18.96 43.77
N ALA A 154 7.45 -17.65 43.63
CA ALA A 154 7.01 -16.83 44.75
C ALA A 154 5.65 -17.27 45.26
N ILE A 155 4.70 -17.58 44.35
CA ILE A 155 3.39 -18.09 44.73
C ILE A 155 3.51 -19.45 45.45
N ILE A 156 4.36 -20.37 44.99
CA ILE A 156 4.56 -21.65 45.61
C ILE A 156 5.16 -21.46 47.02
N VAL A 157 6.18 -20.60 47.16
CA VAL A 157 6.77 -20.28 48.44
C VAL A 157 5.77 -19.66 49.40
N GLU A 158 4.96 -18.70 48.93
CA GLU A 158 3.88 -18.08 49.72
C GLU A 158 2.83 -19.11 50.16
N PHE A 159 2.42 -19.99 49.23
CA PHE A 159 1.52 -21.07 49.53
C PHE A 159 2.06 -22.02 50.60
N GLN A 160 3.32 -22.43 50.52
CA GLN A 160 3.95 -23.27 51.51
C GLN A 160 4.09 -22.59 52.89
N MET A 161 4.40 -21.29 52.91
CA MET A 161 4.39 -20.50 54.14
C MET A 161 3.01 -20.46 54.80
N ARG A 162 1.97 -20.21 54.01
CA ARG A 162 0.58 -20.18 54.47
C ARG A 162 0.12 -21.56 54.98
N GLU A 163 0.47 -22.64 54.31
CA GLU A 163 0.18 -24.00 54.75
C GLU A 163 0.90 -24.32 56.06
N THR A 164 2.16 -23.92 56.22
CA THR A 164 2.95 -24.10 57.44
C THR A 164 2.34 -23.30 58.61
N ALA A 165 1.97 -22.04 58.38
CA ALA A 165 1.30 -21.20 59.36
C ALA A 165 -0.05 -21.78 59.81
N LEU A 166 -0.81 -22.32 58.84
CA LEU A 166 -2.07 -22.97 59.14
C LEU A 166 -1.87 -24.23 60.00
N ARG A 167 -0.92 -25.07 59.71
CA ARG A 167 -0.57 -26.26 60.49
C ARG A 167 -0.13 -25.87 61.88
N ALA A 168 0.73 -24.84 62.03
CA ALA A 168 1.15 -24.33 63.34
C ALA A 168 -0.03 -23.81 64.17
N SER A 169 -0.98 -23.11 63.52
CA SER A 169 -2.20 -22.62 64.17
C SER A 169 -3.08 -23.76 64.66
N TYR A 170 -3.24 -24.85 63.89
CA TYR A 170 -3.97 -26.04 64.35
C TYR A 170 -3.28 -26.71 65.55
N VAL A 171 -1.96 -26.86 65.53
CA VAL A 171 -1.22 -27.44 66.66
C VAL A 171 -1.42 -26.58 67.93
N MET A 172 -1.26 -25.26 67.81
CA MET A 172 -1.52 -24.32 68.94
C MET A 172 -2.95 -24.40 69.45
N ALA A 173 -3.95 -24.45 68.57
CA ALA A 173 -5.34 -24.55 68.97
C ALA A 173 -5.62 -25.84 69.76
N VAL A 174 -5.02 -26.96 69.33
CA VAL A 174 -5.14 -28.24 70.05
C VAL A 174 -4.42 -28.20 71.41
N GLU A 175 -3.21 -27.57 71.49
CA GLU A 175 -2.53 -27.43 72.78
C GLU A 175 -3.25 -26.52 73.75
N ILE A 176 -3.80 -25.41 73.32
CA ILE A 176 -4.62 -24.50 74.13
C ILE A 176 -5.88 -25.25 74.63
N GLY A 177 -6.56 -25.98 73.72
CA GLY A 177 -7.71 -26.79 74.07
C GLY A 177 -7.43 -27.87 75.13
N LYS A 178 -6.28 -28.54 75.05
CA LYS A 178 -5.85 -29.52 76.04
C LYS A 178 -5.56 -28.90 77.39
N LYS A 179 -4.86 -27.76 77.43
CA LYS A 179 -4.57 -27.04 78.69
C LYS A 179 -5.83 -26.54 79.38
N SER A 180 -6.77 -25.99 78.59
CA SER A 180 -8.05 -25.53 79.14
C SER A 180 -8.90 -26.65 79.75
N ILE A 181 -8.87 -27.86 79.20
CA ILE A 181 -9.60 -29.05 79.75
C ILE A 181 -8.94 -29.60 80.98
N LEU A 182 -7.57 -29.60 81.02
CA LEU A 182 -6.86 -30.07 82.21
C LEU A 182 -6.95 -29.12 83.40
N ASP A 183 -6.97 -27.80 83.17
CA ASP A 183 -7.18 -26.78 84.23
C ASP A 183 -8.63 -26.76 84.82
N PHE A 184 -9.60 -27.24 84.05
CA PHE A 184 -10.96 -27.33 84.46
C PHE A 184 -11.24 -28.59 85.27
N LEU A 185 -10.43 -29.65 85.17
CA LEU A 185 -10.60 -30.96 85.83
C LEU A 185 -9.78 -31.13 87.08
N THR A 186 -8.96 -30.17 87.48
CA THR A 186 -8.17 -30.12 88.72
C THR A 186 -8.73 -29.02 89.62
#